data_aae132cf9599cb5c76afce7d15bdb0c7
#
_entry.id   aae132cf9599cb5c76afce7d15bdb0c7
#
_cell.length_a   1.000
_cell.length_b   1.000
_cell.length_c   1.000
_cell.angle_alpha   90.00
_cell.angle_beta   90.00
_cell.angle_gamma   90.00
#
_symmetry.space_group_name_H-M   'P 1'
#
loop_
_entity.id
_entity.type
_entity.pdbx_description
1 polymer ?
#
loop_
_entity_poly.entity_id
_entity_poly.type
_entity_poly.pdbx_seq_one_letter_code
_entity_poly.pdbx_strand_id
1 'polypeptide(L)'
;MKKSIAFGVLILAILSFQINSAFADKSAVSIEGPTKVDKGTEVPLRITVTHNANSSSHYTEWLKVIANKKEIARWDYTTDKRPEAAQFTREIKIKVEEDMEVIAEASCNKHGSRGPAIHRISVK
;
A
#
# COMPACT_ATOMS: atom_id res chain seq x y z
N MET A 1 39.94 19.94 13.67
CA MET A 1 38.77 20.60 13.07
C MET A 1 38.04 19.69 12.07
N LYS A 2 38.73 19.09 11.10
CA LYS A 2 38.07 18.24 10.08
C LYS A 2 37.40 16.99 10.64
N LYS A 3 37.92 16.43 11.73
CA LYS A 3 37.35 15.22 12.36
C LYS A 3 36.02 15.46 13.08
N SER A 4 35.76 16.67 13.58
CA SER A 4 34.52 17.00 14.29
C SER A 4 33.32 17.09 13.32
N ILE A 5 33.54 17.55 12.08
CA ILE A 5 32.49 17.71 11.08
C ILE A 5 32.00 16.33 10.58
N ALA A 6 32.91 15.38 10.39
CA ALA A 6 32.58 14.04 9.96
C ALA A 6 31.73 13.28 11.01
N PHE A 7 32.00 13.50 12.28
CA PHE A 7 31.27 12.90 13.38
C PHE A 7 29.82 13.40 13.45
N GLY A 8 29.60 14.70 13.23
CA GLY A 8 28.25 15.27 13.22
C GLY A 8 27.37 14.74 12.09
N VAL A 9 27.93 14.49 10.92
CA VAL A 9 27.21 13.93 9.77
C VAL A 9 26.76 12.49 10.06
N LEU A 10 27.58 11.70 10.73
CA LEU A 10 27.26 10.32 11.10
C LEU A 10 26.06 10.24 12.06
N ILE A 11 26.00 11.12 13.06
CA ILE A 11 24.88 11.17 14.01
C ILE A 11 23.57 11.52 13.30
N LEU A 12 23.61 12.45 12.37
CA LEU A 12 22.42 12.85 11.60
C LEU A 12 21.86 11.70 10.76
N ALA A 13 22.74 10.89 10.15
CA ALA A 13 22.32 9.73 9.36
C ALA A 13 21.62 8.68 10.22
N ILE A 14 22.06 8.45 11.45
CA ILE A 14 21.45 7.49 12.38
C ILE A 14 20.04 7.96 12.78
N LEU A 15 19.85 9.24 13.06
CA LEU A 15 18.54 9.81 13.41
C LEU A 15 17.54 9.69 12.26
N SER A 16 17.97 9.92 11.02
CA SER A 16 17.11 9.78 9.83
C SER A 16 16.64 8.34 9.66
N PHE A 17 17.49 7.36 9.95
CA PHE A 17 17.14 5.95 9.85
C PHE A 17 16.07 5.54 10.86
N GLN A 18 16.11 6.08 12.09
CA GLN A 18 15.14 5.77 13.14
C GLN A 18 13.72 6.27 12.82
N ILE A 19 13.58 7.40 12.11
CA ILE A 19 12.28 7.98 11.75
C ILE A 19 11.49 7.05 10.82
N ASN A 20 12.17 6.35 9.91
CA ASN A 20 11.52 5.47 8.93
C ASN A 20 10.91 4.21 9.56
N SER A 21 11.43 3.72 10.68
CA SER A 21 10.94 2.48 11.30
C SER A 21 9.55 2.63 11.93
N ALA A 22 9.15 3.85 12.33
CA ALA A 22 7.87 4.09 12.99
C ALA A 22 6.66 3.84 12.07
N PHE A 23 6.80 3.93 10.75
CA PHE A 23 5.71 3.72 9.80
C PHE A 23 5.58 2.28 9.32
N ALA A 24 6.61 1.45 9.53
CA ALA A 24 6.65 0.09 9.02
C ALA A 24 5.70 -0.86 9.75
N ASP A 25 5.28 -0.52 10.98
CA ASP A 25 4.39 -1.37 11.81
C ASP A 25 2.96 -1.42 11.29
N LYS A 26 2.55 -0.44 10.50
CA LYS A 26 1.22 -0.38 9.89
C LYS A 26 1.27 -0.92 8.47
N SER A 27 0.16 -1.48 8.00
CA SER A 27 0.07 -1.87 6.60
C SER A 27 -0.12 -0.64 5.72
N ALA A 28 0.67 -0.54 4.66
CA ALA A 28 0.61 0.52 3.67
C ALA A 28 0.25 -0.09 2.32
N VAL A 29 -0.29 0.72 1.43
CA VAL A 29 -0.74 0.25 0.12
C VAL A 29 -0.37 1.25 -0.96
N SER A 30 -0.09 0.76 -2.16
CA SER A 30 0.09 1.57 -3.37
C SER A 30 -0.69 0.97 -4.53
N ILE A 31 -1.06 1.80 -5.49
CA ILE A 31 -1.80 1.39 -6.68
C ILE A 31 -1.00 1.82 -7.91
N GLU A 32 -0.79 0.90 -8.84
CA GLU A 32 -0.16 1.18 -10.12
C GLU A 32 -1.12 0.85 -11.25
N GLY A 33 -1.20 1.73 -12.24
CA GLY A 33 -2.04 1.54 -13.41
C GLY A 33 -2.10 2.79 -14.27
N PRO A 34 -2.76 2.72 -15.43
CA PRO A 34 -2.90 3.88 -16.30
C PRO A 34 -3.77 4.96 -15.66
N THR A 35 -3.53 6.21 -16.04
CA THR A 35 -4.29 7.36 -15.53
C THR A 35 -5.23 7.95 -16.57
N LYS A 36 -5.11 7.51 -17.84
CA LYS A 36 -5.94 7.99 -18.93
C LYS A 36 -6.16 6.84 -19.92
N VAL A 37 -7.43 6.52 -20.19
CA VAL A 37 -7.78 5.39 -21.06
C VAL A 37 -8.98 5.76 -21.93
N ASP A 38 -9.19 5.02 -23.00
CA ASP A 38 -10.41 5.13 -23.81
C ASP A 38 -11.60 4.53 -23.05
N LYS A 39 -12.76 5.11 -23.22
CA LYS A 39 -14.00 4.61 -22.63
C LYS A 39 -14.22 3.14 -23.01
N GLY A 40 -14.55 2.32 -22.03
CA GLY A 40 -14.80 0.90 -22.23
C GLY A 40 -13.55 0.02 -22.15
N THR A 41 -12.38 0.60 -21.87
CA THR A 41 -11.14 -0.17 -21.73
C THR A 41 -11.16 -1.00 -20.45
N GLU A 42 -10.72 -2.25 -20.53
CA GLU A 42 -10.44 -3.07 -19.36
C GLU A 42 -9.02 -2.76 -18.88
N VAL A 43 -8.91 -2.28 -17.65
CA VAL A 43 -7.67 -1.74 -17.09
C VAL A 43 -7.15 -2.66 -15.99
N PRO A 44 -5.91 -3.15 -16.10
CA PRO A 44 -5.27 -3.86 -14.99
C PRO A 44 -4.75 -2.84 -13.98
N LEU A 45 -5.04 -3.10 -12.71
CA LEU A 45 -4.50 -2.34 -11.59
C LEU A 45 -3.69 -3.28 -10.73
N ARG A 46 -2.49 -2.85 -10.35
CA ARG A 46 -1.62 -3.59 -9.46
C ARG A 46 -1.59 -2.91 -8.11
N ILE A 47 -1.97 -3.65 -7.08
CA ILE A 47 -2.04 -3.15 -5.72
C ILE A 47 -0.94 -3.85 -4.92
N THR A 48 -0.06 -3.07 -4.32
CA THR A 48 1.04 -3.58 -3.50
C THR A 48 0.79 -3.20 -2.06
N VAL A 49 0.81 -4.20 -1.19
CA VAL A 49 0.74 -4.01 0.26
C VAL A 49 2.15 -4.15 0.83
N THR A 50 2.55 -3.19 1.62
CA THR A 50 3.85 -3.17 2.30
C THR A 50 3.63 -3.23 3.80
N HIS A 51 4.28 -4.17 4.47
CA HIS A 51 4.21 -4.38 5.90
C HIS A 51 5.54 -4.97 6.36
N ASN A 52 5.88 -4.84 7.64
CA ASN A 52 7.15 -5.32 8.17
C ASN A 52 7.07 -6.69 8.81
N ALA A 53 5.91 -7.32 8.84
CA ALA A 53 5.72 -8.61 9.50
C ALA A 53 4.67 -9.45 8.79
N ASN A 54 4.83 -10.76 8.92
CA ASN A 54 3.84 -11.74 8.46
C ASN A 54 3.99 -13.00 9.32
N SER A 55 3.62 -12.89 10.59
CA SER A 55 3.66 -13.97 11.56
C SER A 55 2.24 -14.30 12.04
N SER A 56 2.09 -15.37 12.80
CA SER A 56 0.79 -15.79 13.33
C SER A 56 0.12 -14.74 14.22
N SER A 57 0.91 -13.85 14.82
CA SER A 57 0.40 -12.81 15.71
C SER A 57 0.44 -11.40 15.12
N HIS A 58 1.10 -11.22 13.97
CA HIS A 58 1.30 -9.90 13.38
C HIS A 58 1.33 -10.00 11.85
N TYR A 59 0.26 -9.60 11.19
CA TYR A 59 0.07 -9.75 9.75
C TYR A 59 -0.94 -8.73 9.23
N THR A 60 -0.96 -8.52 7.91
CA THR A 60 -2.02 -7.73 7.27
C THR A 60 -3.31 -8.54 7.30
N GLU A 61 -4.35 -8.02 7.94
CA GLU A 61 -5.60 -8.77 8.12
C GLU A 61 -6.64 -8.53 7.03
N TRP A 62 -6.56 -7.42 6.30
CA TRP A 62 -7.43 -7.20 5.15
C TRP A 62 -6.82 -6.22 4.17
N LEU A 63 -7.27 -6.35 2.93
CA LEU A 63 -7.04 -5.43 1.84
C LEU A 63 -8.38 -5.23 1.13
N LYS A 64 -8.76 -3.99 0.88
CA LYS A 64 -9.98 -3.68 0.14
C LYS A 64 -9.72 -2.66 -0.94
N VAL A 65 -10.52 -2.71 -2.00
CA VAL A 65 -10.46 -1.78 -3.13
C VAL A 65 -11.86 -1.25 -3.39
N ILE A 66 -11.97 0.07 -3.46
CA ILE A 66 -13.22 0.79 -3.68
C ILE A 66 -13.07 1.60 -4.96
N ALA A 67 -14.01 1.46 -5.90
CA ALA A 67 -14.04 2.24 -7.13
C ALA A 67 -15.35 3.02 -7.18
N ASN A 68 -15.25 4.34 -7.31
CA ASN A 68 -16.40 5.25 -7.34
C ASN A 68 -17.39 4.94 -6.21
N LYS A 69 -16.85 4.85 -4.99
CA LYS A 69 -17.60 4.63 -3.73
C LYS A 69 -18.18 3.22 -3.56
N LYS A 70 -17.86 2.29 -4.46
CA LYS A 70 -18.34 0.91 -4.37
C LYS A 70 -17.16 -0.03 -4.13
N GLU A 71 -17.26 -0.91 -3.13
CA GLU A 71 -16.25 -1.92 -2.90
C GLU A 71 -16.28 -2.94 -4.04
N ILE A 72 -15.17 -3.09 -4.74
CA ILE A 72 -15.05 -3.98 -5.90
C ILE A 72 -14.19 -5.20 -5.65
N ALA A 73 -13.37 -5.18 -4.61
CA ALA A 73 -12.53 -6.32 -4.24
C ALA A 73 -12.19 -6.25 -2.76
N ARG A 74 -12.09 -7.43 -2.14
CA ARG A 74 -11.71 -7.55 -0.74
C ARG A 74 -11.01 -8.87 -0.49
N TRP A 75 -9.93 -8.82 0.27
CA TRP A 75 -9.21 -10.00 0.75
C TRP A 75 -9.15 -9.91 2.27
N ASP A 76 -9.65 -10.93 2.94
CA ASP A 76 -9.57 -11.05 4.38
C ASP A 76 -8.63 -12.19 4.72
N TYR A 77 -7.71 -11.93 5.66
CA TYR A 77 -6.69 -12.87 6.07
C TYR A 77 -6.87 -13.21 7.55
N THR A 78 -6.43 -14.37 7.93
CA THR A 78 -6.49 -14.86 9.31
C THR A 78 -5.12 -15.38 9.71
N THR A 79 -4.96 -15.70 10.99
CA THR A 79 -3.73 -16.30 11.51
C THR A 79 -3.30 -17.52 10.69
N ASP A 80 -4.26 -18.37 10.29
CA ASP A 80 -3.99 -19.60 9.55
C ASP A 80 -3.97 -19.41 8.03
N LYS A 81 -4.53 -18.30 7.55
CA LYS A 81 -4.57 -17.96 6.12
C LYS A 81 -4.05 -16.54 5.92
N ARG A 82 -2.78 -16.37 6.17
CA ARG A 82 -2.10 -15.09 6.02
C ARG A 82 -1.76 -14.81 4.54
N PRO A 83 -1.42 -13.56 4.20
CA PRO A 83 -0.79 -13.30 2.91
C PRO A 83 0.49 -14.14 2.76
N GLU A 84 0.91 -14.32 1.55
CA GLU A 84 2.11 -15.12 1.22
C GLU A 84 3.42 -14.52 1.75
N ALA A 85 3.43 -13.22 2.02
CA ALA A 85 4.62 -12.52 2.51
C ALA A 85 4.20 -11.21 3.20
N ALA A 86 5.14 -10.57 3.92
CA ALA A 86 4.91 -9.26 4.52
C ALA A 86 4.61 -8.20 3.46
N GLN A 87 5.32 -8.25 2.33
CA GLN A 87 4.98 -7.45 1.17
C GLN A 87 4.39 -8.36 0.10
N PHE A 88 3.22 -8.00 -0.42
CA PHE A 88 2.54 -8.81 -1.43
C PHE A 88 1.75 -7.92 -2.39
N THR A 89 1.37 -8.49 -3.53
CA THR A 89 0.63 -7.77 -4.57
C THR A 89 -0.64 -8.51 -4.94
N ARG A 90 -1.64 -7.73 -5.40
CA ARG A 90 -2.87 -8.25 -5.98
C ARG A 90 -3.15 -7.49 -7.27
N GLU A 91 -3.53 -8.21 -8.30
CA GLU A 91 -3.97 -7.60 -9.55
C GLU A 91 -5.46 -7.74 -9.69
N ILE A 92 -6.12 -6.66 -10.14
CA ILE A 92 -7.53 -6.67 -10.50
C ILE A 92 -7.68 -6.02 -11.87
N LYS A 93 -8.75 -6.36 -12.56
CA LYS A 93 -9.12 -5.75 -13.83
C LYS A 93 -10.44 -5.05 -13.66
N ILE A 94 -10.53 -3.81 -14.11
CA ILE A 94 -11.75 -3.04 -14.05
C ILE A 94 -12.08 -2.47 -15.43
N LYS A 95 -13.35 -2.46 -15.78
CA LYS A 95 -13.81 -1.83 -17.00
C LYS A 95 -14.11 -0.37 -16.74
N VAL A 96 -13.48 0.52 -17.48
CA VAL A 96 -13.57 1.97 -17.25
C VAL A 96 -14.54 2.59 -18.26
N GLU A 97 -15.76 2.88 -17.81
CA GLU A 97 -16.81 3.50 -18.62
C GLU A 97 -16.91 5.01 -18.37
N GLU A 98 -16.37 5.49 -17.26
CA GLU A 98 -16.39 6.88 -16.81
C GLU A 98 -15.15 7.17 -15.99
N ASP A 99 -14.92 8.44 -15.67
CA ASP A 99 -13.82 8.81 -14.77
C ASP A 99 -13.95 8.04 -13.47
N MET A 100 -12.85 7.50 -12.98
CA MET A 100 -12.83 6.65 -11.79
C MET A 100 -11.87 7.14 -10.73
N GLU A 101 -12.32 7.06 -9.48
CA GLU A 101 -11.47 7.18 -8.31
C GLU A 101 -11.37 5.80 -7.68
N VAL A 102 -10.17 5.25 -7.67
CA VAL A 102 -9.90 3.94 -7.07
C VAL A 102 -9.14 4.16 -5.76
N ILE A 103 -9.70 3.63 -4.68
CA ILE A 103 -9.13 3.73 -3.35
C ILE A 103 -8.79 2.33 -2.87
N ALA A 104 -7.56 2.11 -2.43
CA ALA A 104 -7.16 0.87 -1.81
C ALA A 104 -6.68 1.14 -0.39
N GLU A 105 -6.96 0.23 0.52
CA GLU A 105 -6.50 0.31 1.90
C GLU A 105 -6.24 -1.07 2.44
N ALA A 106 -5.19 -1.20 3.26
CA ALA A 106 -4.84 -2.43 3.94
C ALA A 106 -4.60 -2.13 5.42
N SER A 107 -4.87 -3.11 6.28
CA SER A 107 -4.75 -2.93 7.72
C SER A 107 -4.05 -4.13 8.38
N CYS A 108 -3.12 -3.82 9.26
CA CYS A 108 -2.46 -4.77 10.13
C CYS A 108 -3.37 -5.11 11.32
N ASN A 109 -3.36 -6.37 11.75
CA ASN A 109 -4.21 -6.80 12.87
C ASN A 109 -3.86 -6.16 14.21
N LYS A 110 -2.62 -5.66 14.37
CA LYS A 110 -2.16 -5.01 15.61
C LYS A 110 -2.10 -3.49 15.52
N HIS A 111 -1.61 -2.96 14.41
CA HIS A 111 -1.28 -1.54 14.31
C HIS A 111 -2.16 -0.77 13.32
N GLY A 112 -3.03 -1.46 12.60
CA GLY A 112 -3.97 -0.83 11.69
C GLY A 112 -3.40 -0.44 10.35
N SER A 113 -4.00 0.57 9.73
CA SER A 113 -3.70 1.04 8.39
C SER A 113 -2.89 2.33 8.44
N ARG A 114 -1.95 2.44 7.51
CA ARG A 114 -1.22 3.70 7.29
C ARG A 114 -2.07 4.71 6.51
N GLY A 115 -3.23 4.33 6.05
CA GLY A 115 -4.14 5.14 5.27
C GLY A 115 -4.35 4.61 3.87
N PRO A 116 -5.33 5.14 3.16
CA PRO A 116 -5.63 4.70 1.80
C PRO A 116 -4.67 5.27 0.77
N ALA A 117 -4.53 4.57 -0.35
CA ALA A 117 -3.96 5.09 -1.58
C ALA A 117 -5.08 5.41 -2.55
N ILE A 118 -4.92 6.47 -3.32
CA ILE A 118 -5.92 6.93 -4.28
C ILE A 118 -5.29 6.96 -5.68
N HIS A 119 -5.99 6.37 -6.65
CA HIS A 119 -5.57 6.36 -8.04
C HIS A 119 -6.74 6.80 -8.91
N ARG A 120 -6.53 7.85 -9.71
CA ARG A 120 -7.57 8.38 -10.58
C ARG A 120 -7.31 8.02 -12.02
N ILE A 121 -8.38 7.60 -12.72
CA ILE A 121 -8.34 7.26 -14.13
C ILE A 121 -9.36 8.14 -14.84
N SER A 122 -8.91 8.89 -15.84
CA SER A 122 -9.80 9.69 -16.66
C SER A 122 -10.04 9.03 -18.01
N VAL A 123 -11.24 9.22 -18.53
CA VAL A 123 -11.66 8.73 -19.84
C VAL A 123 -11.38 9.82 -20.87
N LYS A 124 -10.77 9.44 -21.97
CA LYS A 124 -10.51 10.34 -23.09
C LYS A 124 -11.42 10.03 -24.31
#